data_e0441feeac72d4d82b4394611bf8205d
#
_entry.id   e0441feeac72d4d82b4394611bf8205d
#
_cell.length_a   1.000
_cell.length_b   1.000
_cell.length_c   1.000
_cell.angle_alpha   90.00
_cell.angle_beta   90.00
_cell.angle_gamma   90.00
#
_symmetry.space_group_name_H-M   'P 1'
#
loop_
_entity.id
_entity.type
_entity.pdbx_description
1 polymer ?
#
loop_
_entity_poly.entity_id
_entity_poly.type
_entity_poly.pdbx_seq_one_letter_code
_entity_poly.pdbx_strand_id
1 'polypeptide(L)'
;MIEKYENRVNTEHVVLDIGQGIGALIIYTTEALRGYQIDVSLKGNPTAKRVHTDVLERRIGGRLVCAAVFAELPEGEYITWSDPAETFTITGGSIAELNWRDSNIYVPPVSSANTERRETSSNISSILPPRYQGGKKVSSAPMGTAPMQYAENGQVAWNEMWTNFCDLALAGGPPHRDTLLEPVPPDEVKANIAGYESVLAEIERGLRLVTGLSVLRSERLGWIGLQCQSEEMAQWLLRAIIVENICVRREGVVLFLPAGPDFRLEKEIKNVITVTAKTHHYWLEHLGQ
;
A
#
# COMPACT_ATOMS: atom_id res chain seq x y z
N MET A 1 -11.85 -25.16 10.63
CA MET A 1 -11.19 -25.50 9.36
C MET A 1 -10.04 -24.50 9.21
N ILE A 2 -8.81 -24.90 9.54
CA ILE A 2 -7.63 -24.02 9.42
C ILE A 2 -7.36 -23.91 7.93
N GLU A 3 -7.63 -22.74 7.32
CA GLU A 3 -7.18 -22.49 5.97
C GLU A 3 -5.65 -22.53 5.97
N LYS A 4 -5.11 -23.53 5.29
CA LYS A 4 -3.68 -23.63 5.05
C LYS A 4 -3.27 -22.50 4.12
N TYR A 5 -2.48 -21.59 4.64
CA TYR A 5 -1.83 -20.49 3.87
C TYR A 5 -0.75 -20.99 2.90
N GLU A 6 -0.83 -22.26 2.47
CA GLU A 6 0.24 -22.96 1.74
C GLU A 6 0.60 -22.36 0.36
N ASN A 7 -0.14 -21.39 -0.17
CA ASN A 7 0.08 -20.86 -1.53
C ASN A 7 0.00 -19.33 -1.68
N ARG A 8 0.10 -18.55 -0.60
CA ARG A 8 0.17 -17.11 -0.74
C ARG A 8 1.62 -16.65 -0.88
N VAL A 9 2.08 -16.52 -2.14
CA VAL A 9 3.20 -15.62 -2.44
C VAL A 9 2.65 -14.22 -2.30
N ASN A 10 2.98 -13.54 -1.21
CA ASN A 10 2.56 -12.18 -1.00
C ASN A 10 3.60 -11.28 -1.67
N THR A 11 3.31 -10.81 -2.88
CA THR A 11 4.13 -9.81 -3.60
C THR A 11 3.84 -8.40 -3.12
N GLU A 12 3.02 -8.24 -2.07
CA GLU A 12 2.69 -6.93 -1.52
C GLU A 12 3.94 -6.23 -0.98
N HIS A 13 4.14 -5.00 -1.44
CA HIS A 13 5.17 -4.13 -0.92
C HIS A 13 4.76 -3.61 0.45
N VAL A 14 5.65 -3.71 1.42
CA VAL A 14 5.44 -3.11 2.74
C VAL A 14 5.93 -1.69 2.69
N VAL A 15 5.05 -0.75 2.98
CA VAL A 15 5.42 0.65 3.22
C VAL A 15 5.92 0.75 4.63
N LEU A 16 7.17 1.14 4.79
CA LEU A 16 7.74 1.43 6.11
C LEU A 16 7.43 2.88 6.47
N ASP A 17 6.70 3.07 7.55
CA ASP A 17 6.43 4.40 8.10
C ASP A 17 7.47 4.70 9.20
N ILE A 18 8.63 5.18 8.78
CA ILE A 18 9.77 5.44 9.66
C ILE A 18 10.08 6.94 9.71
N GLY A 19 10.37 7.44 10.90
CA GLY A 19 10.69 8.85 11.19
C GLY A 19 10.08 9.30 12.52
N GLN A 20 10.48 10.46 13.06
CA GLN A 20 9.90 11.06 14.27
C GLN A 20 9.66 10.09 15.44
N GLY A 21 10.64 9.24 15.77
CA GLY A 21 10.51 8.26 16.85
C GLY A 21 9.80 6.95 16.45
N ILE A 22 9.54 6.74 15.15
CA ILE A 22 9.03 5.49 14.59
C ILE A 22 10.12 4.85 13.73
N GLY A 23 10.37 3.57 13.94
CA GLY A 23 11.24 2.74 13.12
C GLY A 23 10.50 1.48 12.62
N ALA A 24 11.21 0.61 11.95
CA ALA A 24 10.67 -0.66 11.45
C ALA A 24 11.54 -1.85 11.87
N LEU A 25 10.98 -3.06 11.84
CA LEU A 25 11.70 -4.31 12.06
C LEU A 25 11.44 -5.27 10.91
N ILE A 26 12.51 -5.90 10.42
CA ILE A 26 12.44 -7.02 9.49
C ILE A 26 13.07 -8.24 10.16
N ILE A 27 12.33 -9.34 10.25
CA ILE A 27 12.83 -10.63 10.74
C ILE A 27 12.91 -11.59 9.55
N TYR A 28 14.11 -11.90 9.10
CA TYR A 28 14.34 -12.88 8.05
C TYR A 28 14.25 -14.28 8.62
N THR A 29 13.45 -15.15 8.01
CA THR A 29 13.20 -16.50 8.50
C THR A 29 13.49 -17.58 7.44
N THR A 30 13.45 -18.83 7.86
CA THR A 30 13.39 -19.98 6.95
C THR A 30 11.97 -20.14 6.40
N GLU A 31 11.84 -20.90 5.32
CA GLU A 31 10.54 -21.27 4.72
C GLU A 31 9.66 -22.07 5.72
N ALA A 32 10.27 -22.78 6.65
CA ALA A 32 9.54 -23.55 7.68
C ALA A 32 8.64 -22.68 8.57
N LEU A 33 8.96 -21.40 8.74
CA LEU A 33 8.15 -20.44 9.51
C LEU A 33 7.15 -19.67 8.65
N ARG A 34 7.03 -19.96 7.37
CA ARG A 34 6.04 -19.31 6.50
C ARG A 34 4.62 -19.51 7.03
N GLY A 35 3.88 -18.40 7.15
CA GLY A 35 2.52 -18.39 7.69
C GLY A 35 2.44 -18.42 9.22
N TYR A 36 3.57 -18.47 9.93
CA TYR A 36 3.58 -18.30 11.38
C TYR A 36 3.45 -16.81 11.73
N GLN A 37 2.74 -16.55 12.82
CA GLN A 37 2.62 -15.21 13.38
C GLN A 37 3.76 -14.98 14.37
N ILE A 38 4.48 -13.87 14.25
CA ILE A 38 5.51 -13.46 15.20
C ILE A 38 4.97 -12.29 16.00
N ASP A 39 5.09 -12.40 17.33
CA ASP A 39 4.71 -11.37 18.28
C ASP A 39 5.95 -10.66 18.83
N VAL A 40 5.88 -9.35 19.00
CA VAL A 40 6.88 -8.53 19.70
C VAL A 40 6.19 -7.59 20.68
N SER A 41 6.89 -7.19 21.75
CA SER A 41 6.40 -6.19 22.69
C SER A 41 7.54 -5.35 23.27
N LEU A 42 7.22 -4.17 23.80
CA LEU A 42 8.18 -3.38 24.55
C LEU A 42 8.70 -4.17 25.75
N LYS A 43 10.02 -4.21 25.90
CA LYS A 43 10.71 -4.88 26.99
C LYS A 43 10.45 -4.16 28.32
N GLY A 44 10.30 -4.92 29.39
CA GLY A 44 10.11 -4.37 30.74
C GLY A 44 8.69 -3.87 31.05
N ASN A 45 7.75 -3.97 30.13
CA ASN A 45 6.34 -3.66 30.38
C ASN A 45 5.48 -4.93 30.19
N PRO A 46 5.15 -5.67 31.26
CA PRO A 46 4.38 -6.93 31.15
C PRO A 46 2.94 -6.73 30.66
N THR A 47 2.44 -5.50 30.69
CA THR A 47 1.11 -5.12 30.17
C THR A 47 1.18 -4.49 28.79
N ALA A 48 2.39 -4.37 28.20
CA ALA A 48 2.54 -3.82 26.88
C ALA A 48 1.74 -4.61 25.85
N LYS A 49 1.02 -3.90 25.01
CA LYS A 49 0.30 -4.49 23.89
C LYS A 49 1.30 -5.20 22.97
N ARG A 50 1.04 -6.47 22.69
CA ARG A 50 1.79 -7.20 21.66
C ARG A 50 1.43 -6.70 20.28
N VAL A 51 2.44 -6.47 19.47
CA VAL A 51 2.31 -6.22 18.04
C VAL A 51 2.70 -7.51 17.31
N HIS A 52 1.95 -7.88 16.30
CA HIS A 52 2.21 -9.12 15.57
C HIS A 52 2.15 -8.91 14.06
N THR A 53 2.85 -9.77 13.34
CA THR A 53 2.78 -9.86 11.89
C THR A 53 3.07 -11.29 11.43
N ASP A 54 2.58 -11.67 10.26
CA ASP A 54 2.80 -12.99 9.69
C ASP A 54 4.13 -13.05 8.93
N VAL A 55 4.77 -14.21 8.96
CA VAL A 55 5.90 -14.53 8.08
C VAL A 55 5.37 -14.81 6.69
N LEU A 56 5.72 -13.96 5.75
CA LEU A 56 5.28 -14.04 4.36
C LEU A 56 6.48 -14.15 3.44
N GLU A 57 6.25 -14.72 2.26
CA GLU A 57 7.22 -14.71 1.18
C GLU A 57 7.24 -13.32 0.55
N ARG A 58 8.39 -12.67 0.54
CA ARG A 58 8.56 -11.29 0.12
C ARG A 58 9.69 -11.15 -0.89
N ARG A 59 9.56 -10.20 -1.79
CA ARG A 59 10.64 -9.84 -2.71
C ARG A 59 11.41 -8.64 -2.15
N ILE A 60 12.65 -8.90 -1.69
CA ILE A 60 13.54 -7.87 -1.15
C ILE A 60 14.82 -7.86 -1.98
N GLY A 61 15.17 -6.71 -2.58
CA GLY A 61 16.35 -6.57 -3.43
C GLY A 61 16.38 -7.56 -4.62
N GLY A 62 15.21 -7.90 -5.19
CA GLY A 62 15.09 -8.85 -6.30
C GLY A 62 15.17 -10.33 -5.91
N ARG A 63 15.38 -10.65 -4.63
CA ARG A 63 15.39 -12.01 -4.09
C ARG A 63 14.10 -12.32 -3.36
N LEU A 64 13.64 -13.57 -3.48
CA LEU A 64 12.51 -14.07 -2.71
C LEU A 64 13.00 -14.54 -1.35
N VAL A 65 12.43 -14.02 -0.28
CA VAL A 65 12.78 -14.34 1.11
C VAL A 65 11.52 -14.48 1.95
N CYS A 66 11.58 -15.37 2.96
CA CYS A 66 10.55 -15.41 4.00
C CYS A 66 10.90 -14.39 5.07
N ALA A 67 9.99 -13.47 5.36
CA ALA A 67 10.22 -12.45 6.37
C ALA A 67 8.92 -11.97 7.03
N ALA A 68 9.02 -11.66 8.33
CA ALA A 68 8.04 -10.90 9.08
C ALA A 68 8.46 -9.42 9.05
N VAL A 69 7.54 -8.51 8.70
CA VAL A 69 7.84 -7.09 8.60
C VAL A 69 6.88 -6.31 9.48
N PHE A 70 7.43 -5.64 10.48
CA PHE A 70 6.73 -4.67 11.32
C PHE A 70 7.01 -3.29 10.74
N ALA A 71 6.05 -2.73 10.05
CA ALA A 71 6.22 -1.53 9.23
C ALA A 71 6.39 -0.25 10.06
N GLU A 72 5.86 -0.26 11.28
CA GLU A 72 5.89 0.87 12.21
C GLU A 72 5.98 0.35 13.65
N LEU A 73 7.05 0.71 14.33
CA LEU A 73 7.23 0.46 15.76
C LEU A 73 7.77 1.73 16.41
N PRO A 74 7.18 2.21 17.51
CA PRO A 74 7.77 3.28 18.31
C PRO A 74 9.21 2.95 18.71
N GLU A 75 10.07 3.97 18.81
CA GLU A 75 11.43 3.74 19.31
C GLU A 75 11.41 3.16 20.72
N GLY A 76 12.34 2.23 21.00
CA GLY A 76 12.42 1.55 22.28
C GLY A 76 13.11 0.22 22.20
N GLU A 77 13.26 -0.42 23.36
CA GLU A 77 13.79 -1.77 23.50
C GLU A 77 12.64 -2.77 23.47
N TYR A 78 12.74 -3.77 22.60
CA TYR A 78 11.71 -4.77 22.35
C TYR A 78 12.20 -6.18 22.63
N ILE A 79 11.26 -7.10 22.81
CA ILE A 79 11.50 -8.53 22.95
C ILE A 79 10.56 -9.30 22.02
N THR A 80 11.10 -10.35 21.39
CA THR A 80 10.30 -11.32 20.61
C THR A 80 9.63 -12.34 21.53
N TRP A 81 8.46 -12.82 21.16
CA TRP A 81 7.76 -13.92 21.85
C TRP A 81 8.08 -15.24 21.15
N SER A 82 9.36 -15.59 21.11
CA SER A 82 9.94 -16.79 20.54
C SER A 82 10.76 -17.53 21.58
N ASP A 83 11.17 -18.75 21.29
CA ASP A 83 12.09 -19.51 22.14
C ASP A 83 13.33 -19.93 21.32
N PRO A 84 14.52 -19.42 21.65
CA PRO A 84 14.80 -18.39 22.67
C PRO A 84 14.20 -17.02 22.29
N ALA A 85 13.83 -16.23 23.30
CA ALA A 85 13.41 -14.86 23.12
C ALA A 85 14.61 -13.96 22.80
N GLU A 86 14.46 -13.07 21.83
CA GLU A 86 15.51 -12.16 21.38
C GLU A 86 15.14 -10.71 21.68
N THR A 87 16.11 -9.92 22.15
CA THR A 87 15.90 -8.49 22.41
C THR A 87 16.57 -7.65 21.33
N PHE A 88 15.89 -6.57 20.92
CA PHE A 88 16.37 -5.65 19.89
C PHE A 88 15.92 -4.23 20.19
N THR A 89 16.57 -3.25 19.56
CA THR A 89 16.25 -1.84 19.71
C THR A 89 15.69 -1.28 18.43
N ILE A 90 14.58 -0.57 18.52
CA ILE A 90 14.02 0.25 17.45
C ILE A 90 14.49 1.69 17.65
N THR A 91 15.09 2.25 16.63
CA THR A 91 15.48 3.67 16.58
C THR A 91 14.62 4.39 15.52
N GLY A 92 14.12 5.56 15.84
CA GLY A 92 13.32 6.36 14.93
C GLY A 92 14.07 6.65 13.62
N GLY A 93 13.37 6.52 12.49
CA GLY A 93 13.93 6.72 11.17
C GLY A 93 14.82 5.58 10.64
N SER A 94 14.92 4.44 11.36
CA SER A 94 15.76 3.33 10.96
C SER A 94 15.02 2.00 10.90
N ILE A 95 15.63 1.01 10.23
CA ILE A 95 15.16 -0.36 10.12
C ILE A 95 16.06 -1.23 10.96
N ALA A 96 15.51 -1.95 11.94
CA ALA A 96 16.19 -3.03 12.64
C ALA A 96 16.00 -4.34 11.86
N GLU A 97 17.02 -5.18 11.83
CA GLU A 97 16.97 -6.47 11.15
C GLU A 97 17.39 -7.59 12.08
N LEU A 98 16.62 -8.67 12.12
CA LEU A 98 16.94 -9.92 12.79
C LEU A 98 17.05 -11.04 11.74
N ASN A 99 18.01 -11.94 11.93
CA ASN A 99 18.22 -13.07 11.00
C ASN A 99 18.02 -14.41 11.70
N TRP A 100 16.86 -15.00 11.50
CA TRP A 100 16.49 -16.31 12.05
C TRP A 100 16.70 -17.47 11.08
N ARG A 101 17.30 -17.21 9.91
CA ARG A 101 17.51 -18.25 8.89
C ARG A 101 18.48 -19.36 9.33
N ASP A 102 19.43 -19.02 10.19
CA ASP A 102 20.46 -19.94 10.68
C ASP A 102 20.24 -20.33 12.16
N SER A 103 19.10 -19.97 12.73
CA SER A 103 18.79 -20.14 14.15
C SER A 103 17.66 -21.16 14.34
N ASN A 104 17.81 -22.04 15.33
CA ASN A 104 16.73 -22.94 15.78
C ASN A 104 15.76 -22.17 16.68
N ILE A 105 15.00 -21.25 16.12
CA ILE A 105 14.00 -20.47 16.84
C ILE A 105 12.65 -21.16 16.72
N TYR A 106 12.05 -21.47 17.86
CA TYR A 106 10.68 -21.94 17.95
C TYR A 106 9.72 -20.76 18.16
N VAL A 107 8.74 -20.66 17.30
CA VAL A 107 7.63 -19.71 17.46
C VAL A 107 6.44 -20.52 17.97
N PRO A 108 5.97 -20.28 19.20
CA PRO A 108 4.82 -21.02 19.72
C PRO A 108 3.58 -20.77 18.85
N PRO A 109 2.79 -21.80 18.54
CA PRO A 109 1.54 -21.60 17.82
C PRO A 109 0.62 -20.68 18.63
N VAL A 110 -0.06 -19.77 17.96
CA VAL A 110 -0.99 -18.84 18.59
C VAL A 110 -2.02 -19.64 19.39
N SER A 111 -2.03 -19.45 20.70
CA SER A 111 -3.00 -20.12 21.58
C SER A 111 -4.42 -19.73 21.13
N SER A 112 -5.30 -20.70 21.02
CA SER A 112 -6.70 -20.56 20.57
C SER A 112 -7.54 -19.56 21.40
N ALA A 113 -7.01 -19.04 22.49
CA ALA A 113 -7.63 -17.94 23.26
C ALA A 113 -7.70 -16.60 22.48
N ASN A 114 -6.92 -16.44 21.40
CA ASN A 114 -6.99 -15.27 20.50
C ASN A 114 -7.85 -15.52 19.24
N THR A 115 -8.42 -16.71 19.08
CA THR A 115 -9.29 -17.05 17.95
C THR A 115 -10.62 -16.27 18.01
N GLU A 116 -11.04 -15.82 19.19
CA GLU A 116 -12.24 -14.95 19.35
C GLU A 116 -12.03 -13.54 18.78
N ARG A 117 -10.78 -13.11 18.52
CA ARG A 117 -10.53 -11.82 17.83
C ARG A 117 -10.44 -11.93 16.30
N ARG A 118 -10.45 -13.14 15.74
CA ARG A 118 -10.51 -13.34 14.27
C ARG A 118 -11.91 -13.17 13.67
N GLU A 119 -12.94 -13.10 14.50
CA GLU A 119 -14.28 -12.72 14.02
C GLU A 119 -14.43 -11.21 13.77
N THR A 120 -13.40 -10.40 14.06
CA THR A 120 -13.38 -8.97 13.74
C THR A 120 -13.05 -8.65 12.28
N SER A 121 -12.82 -9.62 11.42
CA SER A 121 -12.83 -9.38 9.97
C SER A 121 -14.25 -9.06 9.43
N SER A 122 -15.28 -9.20 10.26
CA SER A 122 -16.63 -8.70 9.97
C SER A 122 -16.80 -7.19 10.18
N ASN A 123 -15.80 -6.52 10.77
CA ASN A 123 -15.91 -5.10 11.13
C ASN A 123 -15.25 -4.13 10.11
N ILE A 124 -14.74 -4.61 8.97
CA ILE A 124 -14.38 -3.71 7.88
C ILE A 124 -15.64 -2.95 7.39
N SER A 125 -16.81 -3.59 7.45
CA SER A 125 -18.06 -2.91 7.13
C SER A 125 -18.43 -1.78 8.10
N SER A 126 -17.91 -1.76 9.33
CA SER A 126 -18.16 -0.67 10.28
C SER A 126 -17.24 0.54 10.07
N ILE A 127 -16.16 0.37 9.33
CA ILE A 127 -15.23 1.45 8.95
C ILE A 127 -15.69 2.12 7.65
N LEU A 128 -16.52 1.43 6.86
CA LEU A 128 -17.07 1.98 5.63
C LEU A 128 -18.18 3.00 5.95
N PRO A 129 -18.28 4.10 5.20
CA PRO A 129 -19.41 5.02 5.29
C PRO A 129 -20.76 4.28 5.19
N PRO A 130 -21.82 4.75 5.90
CA PRO A 130 -23.10 4.05 5.99
C PRO A 130 -23.73 3.63 4.66
N ARG A 131 -23.51 4.40 3.59
CA ARG A 131 -23.98 4.09 2.22
C ARG A 131 -23.37 2.81 1.65
N TYR A 132 -22.24 2.36 2.17
CA TYR A 132 -21.52 1.17 1.72
C TYR A 132 -21.68 -0.05 2.64
N GLN A 133 -22.36 0.11 3.77
CA GLN A 133 -22.62 -0.97 4.72
C GLN A 133 -23.81 -1.85 4.32
N GLY A 134 -24.60 -1.41 3.37
CA GLY A 134 -25.75 -2.18 2.86
C GLY A 134 -25.30 -3.35 1.98
N GLY A 135 -25.43 -4.58 2.50
CA GLY A 135 -24.94 -5.85 1.94
C GLY A 135 -25.44 -6.25 0.55
N LYS A 136 -25.50 -5.36 -0.43
CA LYS A 136 -25.58 -5.74 -1.82
C LYS A 136 -24.20 -6.28 -2.22
N LYS A 137 -24.12 -7.57 -2.49
CA LYS A 137 -23.00 -8.18 -3.23
C LYS A 137 -22.92 -7.50 -4.59
N VAL A 138 -22.17 -6.43 -4.68
CA VAL A 138 -21.81 -5.82 -5.95
C VAL A 138 -20.75 -6.72 -6.58
N SER A 139 -21.00 -7.23 -7.74
CA SER A 139 -20.01 -7.97 -8.54
C SER A 139 -18.83 -7.03 -8.81
N SER A 140 -17.66 -7.36 -8.28
CA SER A 140 -16.46 -6.57 -8.46
C SER A 140 -15.93 -6.73 -9.87
N ALA A 141 -16.23 -5.79 -10.75
CA ALA A 141 -15.45 -5.64 -11.96
C ALA A 141 -14.13 -4.92 -11.61
N PRO A 142 -12.96 -5.43 -12.07
CA PRO A 142 -11.70 -4.72 -11.90
C PRO A 142 -11.80 -3.32 -12.52
N MET A 143 -11.29 -2.29 -11.83
CA MET A 143 -11.28 -0.91 -12.37
C MET A 143 -10.66 -0.81 -13.78
N GLY A 144 -9.70 -1.70 -14.09
CA GLY A 144 -9.12 -1.79 -15.43
C GLY A 144 -10.08 -2.19 -16.54
N THR A 145 -11.25 -2.77 -16.25
CA THR A 145 -12.23 -3.22 -17.23
C THR A 145 -13.30 -2.17 -17.57
N ALA A 146 -13.40 -1.07 -16.78
CA ALA A 146 -14.37 -0.04 -17.13
C ALA A 146 -14.00 0.62 -18.47
N PRO A 147 -14.96 0.77 -19.36
CA PRO A 147 -14.73 1.39 -20.66
C PRO A 147 -14.33 2.86 -20.49
N MET A 148 -13.46 3.36 -21.38
CA MET A 148 -13.14 4.77 -21.46
C MET A 148 -14.38 5.55 -21.91
N GLN A 149 -14.65 6.66 -21.24
CA GLN A 149 -15.70 7.62 -21.63
C GLN A 149 -15.03 8.89 -22.16
N TYR A 150 -15.57 9.41 -23.24
CA TYR A 150 -15.04 10.61 -23.89
C TYR A 150 -16.09 11.72 -23.86
N ALA A 151 -15.66 12.94 -23.58
CA ALA A 151 -16.47 14.14 -23.69
C ALA A 151 -16.63 14.52 -25.17
N GLU A 152 -17.54 15.46 -25.46
CA GLU A 152 -17.83 15.93 -26.83
C GLU A 152 -16.60 16.50 -27.56
N ASN A 153 -15.61 16.97 -26.80
CA ASN A 153 -14.33 17.47 -27.34
C ASN A 153 -13.31 16.37 -27.65
N GLY A 154 -13.69 15.09 -27.51
CA GLY A 154 -12.83 13.94 -27.75
C GLY A 154 -11.82 13.65 -26.65
N GLN A 155 -11.80 14.40 -25.56
CA GLN A 155 -10.97 14.13 -24.41
C GLN A 155 -11.63 13.13 -23.47
N VAL A 156 -10.82 12.37 -22.70
CA VAL A 156 -11.36 11.44 -21.70
C VAL A 156 -12.14 12.20 -20.63
N ALA A 157 -13.35 11.77 -20.39
CA ALA A 157 -14.26 12.36 -19.39
C ALA A 157 -13.96 11.76 -18.00
N TRP A 158 -12.81 12.09 -17.41
CA TRP A 158 -12.34 11.51 -16.15
C TRP A 158 -13.32 11.68 -15.00
N ASN A 159 -14.00 12.83 -14.93
CA ASN A 159 -14.95 13.11 -13.86
C ASN A 159 -16.20 12.22 -13.95
N GLU A 160 -16.75 12.06 -15.15
CA GLU A 160 -17.90 11.17 -15.40
C GLU A 160 -17.52 9.70 -15.18
N MET A 161 -16.35 9.31 -15.66
CA MET A 161 -15.82 7.95 -15.38
C MET A 161 -15.74 7.72 -13.89
N TRP A 162 -15.18 8.66 -13.14
CA TRP A 162 -15.06 8.55 -11.70
C TRP A 162 -16.42 8.44 -11.02
N THR A 163 -17.38 9.27 -11.36
CA THR A 163 -18.73 9.24 -10.77
C THR A 163 -19.41 7.88 -10.99
N ASN A 164 -19.24 7.28 -12.17
CA ASN A 164 -19.74 5.94 -12.46
C ASN A 164 -18.94 4.82 -11.77
N PHE A 165 -17.72 5.10 -11.39
CA PHE A 165 -16.79 4.16 -10.78
C PHE A 165 -16.92 4.04 -9.27
N CYS A 166 -17.38 5.06 -8.57
CA CYS A 166 -17.47 5.06 -7.11
C CYS A 166 -18.22 3.84 -6.58
N ASP A 167 -19.28 3.41 -7.27
CA ASP A 167 -20.08 2.27 -6.85
C ASP A 167 -19.41 0.91 -7.18
N LEU A 168 -18.54 0.86 -8.17
CA LEU A 168 -17.83 -0.35 -8.61
C LEU A 168 -16.50 -0.54 -7.87
N ALA A 169 -15.80 0.54 -7.58
CA ALA A 169 -14.48 0.50 -6.95
C ALA A 169 -14.50 -0.03 -5.51
N LEU A 170 -15.62 0.12 -4.82
CA LEU A 170 -15.80 -0.30 -3.42
C LEU A 170 -15.96 -1.80 -3.24
N ALA A 171 -16.30 -2.51 -4.30
CA ALA A 171 -16.70 -3.91 -4.21
C ALA A 171 -15.58 -4.92 -4.51
N GLY A 172 -14.39 -4.50 -4.99
CA GLY A 172 -13.56 -5.45 -5.70
C GLY A 172 -12.11 -5.62 -5.29
N GLY A 173 -11.60 -4.85 -4.40
CA GLY A 173 -10.17 -4.91 -4.09
C GLY A 173 -9.27 -4.41 -5.25
N PRO A 174 -7.96 -4.46 -5.09
CA PRO A 174 -7.01 -3.88 -6.04
C PRO A 174 -7.14 -4.52 -7.43
N PRO A 175 -7.29 -3.72 -8.48
CA PRO A 175 -7.48 -4.21 -9.85
C PRO A 175 -6.22 -4.83 -10.47
N HIS A 176 -5.05 -4.61 -9.88
CA HIS A 176 -3.75 -5.02 -10.43
C HIS A 176 -2.88 -5.70 -9.37
N ARG A 177 -3.18 -6.96 -9.07
CA ARG A 177 -2.42 -7.73 -8.08
C ARG A 177 -1.09 -8.28 -8.59
N ASP A 178 -0.87 -8.30 -9.90
CA ASP A 178 0.20 -9.09 -10.51
C ASP A 178 1.45 -8.28 -10.88
N THR A 179 1.36 -6.96 -10.99
CA THR A 179 2.50 -6.11 -11.37
C THR A 179 2.44 -4.74 -10.68
N LEU A 180 3.54 -4.35 -10.03
CA LEU A 180 3.71 -3.00 -9.53
C LEU A 180 3.88 -2.04 -10.72
N LEU A 181 3.11 -0.95 -10.73
CA LEU A 181 3.32 0.14 -11.67
C LEU A 181 4.46 1.02 -11.15
N GLU A 182 5.61 0.94 -11.81
CA GLU A 182 6.84 1.64 -11.45
C GLU A 182 7.12 2.84 -12.35
N PRO A 183 7.90 3.83 -11.89
CA PRO A 183 8.39 4.90 -12.73
C PRO A 183 9.36 4.36 -13.78
N VAL A 184 9.32 4.94 -14.97
CA VAL A 184 10.25 4.59 -16.03
C VAL A 184 11.64 5.19 -15.75
N PRO A 185 12.72 4.46 -15.99
CA PRO A 185 14.10 4.95 -15.81
C PRO A 185 14.37 6.26 -16.57
N PRO A 186 15.17 7.18 -16.01
CA PRO A 186 15.42 8.49 -16.62
C PRO A 186 15.97 8.42 -18.04
N ASP A 187 16.78 7.42 -18.37
CA ASP A 187 17.37 7.29 -19.70
C ASP A 187 16.33 6.89 -20.76
N GLU A 188 15.37 6.06 -20.41
CA GLU A 188 14.24 5.72 -21.27
C GLU A 188 13.33 6.94 -21.48
N VAL A 189 13.09 7.73 -20.41
CA VAL A 189 12.35 8.98 -20.52
C VAL A 189 13.05 9.96 -21.48
N LYS A 190 14.37 10.12 -21.37
CA LYS A 190 15.16 10.99 -22.27
C LYS A 190 15.10 10.53 -23.73
N ALA A 191 14.99 9.23 -23.98
CA ALA A 191 14.88 8.69 -25.33
C ALA A 191 13.56 9.10 -26.03
N ASN A 192 12.50 9.40 -25.29
CA ASN A 192 11.21 9.82 -25.83
C ASN A 192 10.57 10.93 -24.98
N ILE A 193 11.18 12.11 -24.93
CA ILE A 193 10.70 13.28 -24.17
C ILE A 193 9.32 13.73 -24.65
N ALA A 194 9.05 13.73 -25.95
CA ALA A 194 7.76 14.18 -26.49
C ALA A 194 6.61 13.26 -26.02
N GLY A 195 6.80 11.95 -26.03
CA GLY A 195 5.85 10.98 -25.48
C GLY A 195 5.65 11.20 -23.98
N TYR A 196 6.74 11.39 -23.24
CA TYR A 196 6.67 11.66 -21.81
C TYR A 196 5.87 12.91 -21.46
N GLU A 197 6.10 14.03 -22.17
CA GLU A 197 5.35 15.28 -21.95
C GLU A 197 3.87 15.13 -22.27
N SER A 198 3.51 14.35 -23.30
CA SER A 198 2.13 14.04 -23.64
C SER A 198 1.45 13.24 -22.51
N VAL A 199 2.14 12.22 -21.98
CA VAL A 199 1.65 11.42 -20.84
C VAL A 199 1.48 12.28 -19.60
N LEU A 200 2.48 13.10 -19.27
CA LEU A 200 2.41 14.00 -18.12
C LEU A 200 1.23 14.98 -18.23
N ALA A 201 0.99 15.52 -19.41
CA ALA A 201 -0.13 16.44 -19.64
C ALA A 201 -1.49 15.76 -19.40
N GLU A 202 -1.64 14.51 -19.83
CA GLU A 202 -2.88 13.76 -19.64
C GLU A 202 -3.07 13.34 -18.17
N ILE A 203 -2.01 12.83 -17.50
CA ILE A 203 -2.07 12.50 -16.07
C ILE A 203 -2.40 13.76 -15.25
N GLU A 204 -1.72 14.88 -15.51
CA GLU A 204 -1.99 16.16 -14.83
C GLU A 204 -3.45 16.57 -15.00
N ARG A 205 -3.95 16.54 -16.22
CA ARG A 205 -5.34 16.87 -16.53
C ARG A 205 -6.32 15.99 -15.76
N GLY A 206 -6.10 14.67 -15.79
CA GLY A 206 -6.96 13.70 -15.10
C GLY A 206 -6.93 13.88 -13.60
N LEU A 207 -5.75 13.96 -12.98
CA LEU A 207 -5.61 14.15 -11.54
C LEU A 207 -6.28 15.43 -11.04
N ARG A 208 -6.11 16.55 -11.76
CA ARG A 208 -6.78 17.82 -11.42
C ARG A 208 -8.30 17.70 -11.48
N LEU A 209 -8.84 17.01 -12.49
CA LEU A 209 -10.29 16.82 -12.65
C LEU A 209 -10.88 15.97 -11.52
N VAL A 210 -10.23 14.86 -11.15
CA VAL A 210 -10.79 13.91 -10.19
C VAL A 210 -10.53 14.26 -8.73
N THR A 211 -9.47 15.02 -8.43
CA THR A 211 -9.10 15.35 -7.05
C THR A 211 -9.26 16.83 -6.70
N GLY A 212 -9.21 17.72 -7.66
CA GLY A 212 -9.11 19.17 -7.43
C GLY A 212 -7.76 19.63 -6.87
N LEU A 213 -6.80 18.73 -6.67
CA LEU A 213 -5.49 19.05 -6.09
C LEU A 213 -4.53 19.62 -7.13
N SER A 214 -3.54 20.40 -6.65
CA SER A 214 -2.47 20.91 -7.48
C SER A 214 -1.54 19.80 -7.92
N VAL A 215 -1.20 19.78 -9.21
CA VAL A 215 -0.25 18.82 -9.80
C VAL A 215 1.02 19.57 -10.16
N LEU A 216 2.17 19.00 -9.82
CA LEU A 216 3.51 19.57 -9.97
C LEU A 216 4.35 18.73 -10.93
N ARG A 217 5.15 19.42 -11.76
CA ARG A 217 6.18 18.74 -12.56
C ARG A 217 7.36 18.40 -11.65
N SER A 218 7.79 17.15 -11.68
CA SER A 218 8.93 16.69 -10.91
C SER A 218 10.23 17.04 -11.62
N GLU A 219 11.25 17.47 -10.86
CA GLU A 219 12.61 17.58 -11.38
C GLU A 219 13.23 16.23 -11.71
N ARG A 220 12.74 15.16 -11.08
CA ARG A 220 13.16 13.78 -11.38
C ARG A 220 12.28 13.20 -12.46
N LEU A 221 12.88 12.80 -13.57
CA LEU A 221 12.21 12.11 -14.67
C LEU A 221 11.55 10.81 -14.18
N GLY A 222 10.45 10.44 -14.78
CA GLY A 222 9.66 9.28 -14.42
C GLY A 222 8.60 9.53 -13.35
N TRP A 223 8.46 10.78 -12.88
CA TRP A 223 7.54 11.12 -11.79
C TRP A 223 6.69 12.37 -12.06
N ILE A 224 5.48 12.37 -11.53
CA ILE A 224 4.59 13.54 -11.48
C ILE A 224 4.13 13.76 -10.04
N GLY A 225 4.16 15.00 -9.56
CA GLY A 225 3.83 15.36 -8.19
C GLY A 225 2.36 15.70 -8.01
N LEU A 226 1.75 15.24 -6.92
CA LEU A 226 0.42 15.62 -6.46
C LEU A 226 0.56 16.30 -5.09
N GLN A 227 0.19 17.56 -4.99
CA GLN A 227 0.29 18.34 -3.75
C GLN A 227 -0.93 18.09 -2.87
N CYS A 228 -0.73 17.42 -1.75
CA CYS A 228 -1.75 17.20 -0.73
C CYS A 228 -1.95 18.45 0.13
N GLN A 229 -3.08 18.53 0.81
CA GLN A 229 -3.43 19.65 1.69
C GLN A 229 -2.68 19.60 3.04
N SER A 230 -2.26 18.41 3.47
CA SER A 230 -1.51 18.19 4.71
C SER A 230 -0.57 17.00 4.58
N GLU A 231 0.39 16.91 5.50
CA GLU A 231 1.27 15.73 5.60
C GLU A 231 0.49 14.45 5.95
N GLU A 232 -0.52 14.59 6.78
CA GLU A 232 -1.41 13.51 7.19
C GLU A 232 -2.15 12.89 5.99
N MET A 233 -2.72 13.76 5.14
CA MET A 233 -3.32 13.35 3.87
C MET A 233 -2.30 12.65 2.98
N ALA A 234 -1.11 13.23 2.82
CA ALA A 234 -0.07 12.66 1.98
C ALA A 234 0.39 11.28 2.48
N GLN A 235 0.53 11.12 3.79
CA GLN A 235 0.89 9.83 4.40
C GLN A 235 -0.19 8.78 4.23
N TRP A 236 -1.45 9.16 4.43
CA TRP A 236 -2.58 8.25 4.24
C TRP A 236 -2.72 7.80 2.78
N LEU A 237 -2.67 8.76 1.84
CA LEU A 237 -2.74 8.46 0.41
C LEU A 237 -1.56 7.62 -0.07
N LEU A 238 -0.33 7.86 0.44
CA LEU A 238 0.84 7.04 0.16
C LEU A 238 0.54 5.56 0.42
N ARG A 239 0.04 5.24 1.62
CA ARG A 239 -0.27 3.87 2.04
C ARG A 239 -1.37 3.26 1.17
N ALA A 240 -2.45 4.01 0.93
CA ALA A 240 -3.58 3.55 0.15
C ALA A 240 -3.22 3.29 -1.32
N ILE A 241 -2.41 4.16 -1.95
CA ILE A 241 -1.99 4.03 -3.34
C ILE A 241 -1.04 2.83 -3.54
N ILE A 242 -0.12 2.60 -2.59
CA ILE A 242 0.79 1.43 -2.69
C ILE A 242 0.03 0.11 -2.62
N VAL A 243 -0.99 0.02 -1.78
CA VAL A 243 -1.85 -1.19 -1.71
C VAL A 243 -2.54 -1.49 -3.05
N GLU A 244 -2.75 -0.48 -3.87
CA GLU A 244 -3.28 -0.62 -5.24
C GLU A 244 -2.19 -0.93 -6.29
N ASN A 245 -0.98 -1.33 -5.86
CA ASN A 245 0.16 -1.68 -6.71
C ASN A 245 0.68 -0.53 -7.61
N ILE A 246 0.64 0.69 -7.12
CA ILE A 246 1.29 1.83 -7.76
C ILE A 246 2.45 2.29 -6.88
N CYS A 247 3.65 2.34 -7.46
CA CYS A 247 4.82 2.90 -6.79
C CYS A 247 4.57 4.38 -6.51
N VAL A 248 4.75 4.80 -5.27
CA VAL A 248 4.58 6.19 -4.85
C VAL A 248 5.66 6.55 -3.85
N ARG A 249 6.15 7.76 -3.90
CA ARG A 249 7.07 8.32 -2.91
C ARG A 249 6.56 9.66 -2.41
N ARG A 250 6.95 10.07 -1.22
CA ARG A 250 6.52 11.30 -0.58
C ARG A 250 7.70 12.22 -0.28
N GLU A 251 7.52 13.50 -0.50
CA GLU A 251 8.42 14.56 -0.03
C GLU A 251 7.54 15.66 0.60
N GLY A 252 7.54 15.73 1.95
CA GLY A 252 6.63 16.61 2.68
C GLY A 252 5.17 16.32 2.35
N VAL A 253 4.46 17.31 1.84
CA VAL A 253 3.06 17.20 1.41
C VAL A 253 2.88 16.76 -0.03
N VAL A 254 3.96 16.50 -0.77
CA VAL A 254 3.89 16.12 -2.19
C VAL A 254 4.06 14.61 -2.34
N LEU A 255 3.10 13.99 -3.00
CA LEU A 255 3.18 12.61 -3.48
C LEU A 255 3.67 12.59 -4.92
N PHE A 256 4.60 11.71 -5.23
CA PHE A 256 5.11 11.52 -6.58
C PHE A 256 4.63 10.16 -7.09
N LEU A 257 3.88 10.21 -8.18
CA LEU A 257 3.29 9.08 -8.88
C LEU A 257 4.14 8.73 -10.11
N PRO A 258 4.15 7.47 -10.57
CA PRO A 258 4.94 7.07 -11.71
C PRO A 258 4.39 7.64 -13.02
N ALA A 259 5.30 7.93 -13.94
CA ALA A 259 5.00 8.32 -15.30
C ALA A 259 6.07 7.80 -16.24
N GLY A 260 5.71 7.57 -17.50
CA GLY A 260 6.65 7.09 -18.52
C GLY A 260 6.16 7.41 -19.92
N PRO A 261 7.07 7.52 -20.91
CA PRO A 261 6.74 7.92 -22.29
C PRO A 261 5.80 6.94 -22.99
N ASP A 262 5.84 5.67 -22.60
CA ASP A 262 5.08 4.58 -23.22
C ASP A 262 3.80 4.22 -22.42
N PHE A 263 3.45 5.02 -21.42
CA PHE A 263 2.21 4.82 -20.67
C PHE A 263 1.00 5.04 -21.58
N ARG A 264 0.14 4.05 -21.62
CA ARG A 264 -1.06 4.03 -22.46
C ARG A 264 -2.25 4.57 -21.70
N LEU A 265 -3.10 5.30 -22.41
CA LEU A 265 -4.28 5.93 -21.85
C LEU A 265 -5.20 4.93 -21.13
N GLU A 266 -5.48 3.82 -21.77
CA GLU A 266 -6.42 2.80 -21.25
C GLU A 266 -5.80 1.85 -20.20
N LYS A 267 -4.53 2.05 -19.85
CA LYS A 267 -3.83 1.16 -18.94
C LYS A 267 -3.12 1.92 -17.81
N GLU A 268 -1.89 2.32 -18.03
CA GLU A 268 -1.04 2.92 -16.99
C GLU A 268 -1.59 4.30 -16.57
N ILE A 269 -1.94 5.17 -17.52
CA ILE A 269 -2.49 6.52 -17.24
C ILE A 269 -3.82 6.40 -16.49
N LYS A 270 -4.73 5.58 -17.02
CA LYS A 270 -6.03 5.31 -16.38
C LYS A 270 -5.84 4.78 -14.96
N ASN A 271 -4.89 3.85 -14.77
CA ASN A 271 -4.62 3.27 -13.45
C ASN A 271 -4.18 4.32 -12.44
N VAL A 272 -3.19 5.16 -12.80
CA VAL A 272 -2.72 6.25 -11.92
C VAL A 272 -3.87 7.18 -11.53
N ILE A 273 -4.68 7.62 -12.49
CA ILE A 273 -5.76 8.58 -12.24
C ILE A 273 -6.87 7.95 -11.39
N THR A 274 -7.33 6.75 -11.74
CA THR A 274 -8.48 6.13 -11.05
C THR A 274 -8.13 5.65 -9.64
N VAL A 275 -6.93 5.13 -9.41
CA VAL A 275 -6.47 4.77 -8.06
C VAL A 275 -6.34 6.02 -7.19
N THR A 276 -5.75 7.09 -7.72
CA THR A 276 -5.63 8.34 -6.98
C THR A 276 -7.00 8.95 -6.66
N ALA A 277 -7.94 8.93 -7.62
CA ALA A 277 -9.31 9.40 -7.40
C ALA A 277 -10.01 8.61 -6.29
N LYS A 278 -9.94 7.28 -6.35
CA LYS A 278 -10.53 6.38 -5.36
C LYS A 278 -9.97 6.63 -3.97
N THR A 279 -8.64 6.65 -3.84
CA THR A 279 -8.00 6.84 -2.54
C THR A 279 -8.24 8.24 -1.98
N HIS A 280 -8.23 9.27 -2.84
CA HIS A 280 -8.60 10.64 -2.45
C HIS A 280 -10.05 10.74 -1.96
N HIS A 281 -10.98 10.07 -2.63
CA HIS A 281 -12.38 10.02 -2.21
C HIS A 281 -12.51 9.39 -0.82
N TYR A 282 -11.83 8.28 -0.55
CA TYR A 282 -11.82 7.66 0.77
C TYR A 282 -11.24 8.57 1.86
N TRP A 283 -10.19 9.31 1.53
CA TRP A 283 -9.66 10.30 2.46
C TRP A 283 -10.69 11.36 2.85
N LEU A 284 -11.40 11.91 1.86
CA LEU A 284 -12.45 12.91 2.12
C LEU A 284 -13.61 12.35 2.97
N GLU A 285 -14.02 11.11 2.73
CA GLU A 285 -15.05 10.44 3.53
C GLU A 285 -14.57 10.15 4.96
N HIS A 286 -13.29 9.90 5.14
CA HIS A 286 -12.68 9.69 6.46
C HIS A 286 -12.69 10.97 7.32
N LEU A 287 -12.46 12.13 6.70
CA LEU A 287 -12.53 13.43 7.38
C LEU A 287 -13.96 13.87 7.70
N GLY A 288 -14.95 13.38 6.96
CA GLY A 288 -16.38 13.72 7.13
C GLY A 288 -17.05 12.97 8.27
N GLN A 289 -16.34 12.09 8.99
CA GLN A 289 -16.79 11.37 10.19
C GLN A 289 -16.23 12.05 11.43
#